data_17474652d874182066ffed612963a9ce
#
_entry.id   17474652d874182066ffed612963a9ce
#
_cell.length_a   1.000
_cell.length_b   1.000
_cell.length_c   1.000
_cell.angle_alpha   90.00
_cell.angle_beta   90.00
_cell.angle_gamma   90.00
#
_symmetry.space_group_name_H-M   'P 1'
#
loop_
_entity.id
_entity.type
_entity.pdbx_description
1 polymer ?
#
loop_
_entity_poly.entity_id
_entity_poly.type
_entity_poly.pdbx_seq_one_letter_code
_entity_poly.pdbx_strand_id
1 'polypeptide(L)'
;MNWWIDQYKQYHAQLSTNYPGNSLKPQLHHIVDLVKDTKSETLLDYGCGKGLQYTKWKHHEELGVMPSLYDPAVPEYEELPSGPFDGIYSTDVMEHIPREHLPEIFNNIFSRADKFVFLAICTKPAIATLPSGENAHCTVESIEFWKTMVEKYAPKRVYTHIKTYGTCNNYSILNEELYLEWYLSQF
;
A
#
# COMPACT_ATOMS: atom_id res chain seq x y z
N MET A 1 4.77 20.80 -8.21
CA MET A 1 3.67 20.52 -7.27
C MET A 1 2.76 19.49 -7.95
N ASN A 2 2.54 18.35 -7.36
CA ASN A 2 1.77 17.28 -8.00
C ASN A 2 0.27 17.59 -7.84
N TRP A 3 -0.38 18.06 -8.89
CA TRP A 3 -1.79 18.50 -8.90
C TRP A 3 -2.74 17.47 -8.28
N TRP A 4 -2.50 16.17 -8.49
CA TRP A 4 -3.33 15.09 -7.96
C TRP A 4 -3.24 14.99 -6.44
N ILE A 5 -2.08 15.21 -5.83
CA ILE A 5 -1.93 15.27 -4.36
C ILE A 5 -2.78 16.41 -3.79
N ASP A 6 -2.79 17.58 -4.45
CA ASP A 6 -3.61 18.71 -3.99
C ASP A 6 -5.12 18.40 -4.07
N GLN A 7 -5.55 17.60 -5.07
CA GLN A 7 -6.92 17.13 -5.16
C GLN A 7 -7.28 16.21 -3.96
N TYR A 8 -6.37 15.30 -3.58
CA TYR A 8 -6.59 14.44 -2.42
C TYR A 8 -6.50 15.21 -1.10
N LYS A 9 -5.62 16.21 -0.97
CA LYS A 9 -5.61 17.12 0.20
C LYS A 9 -6.97 17.80 0.39
N GLN A 10 -7.54 18.34 -0.67
CA GLN A 10 -8.88 18.94 -0.65
C GLN A 10 -9.97 17.90 -0.36
N TYR A 11 -9.90 16.73 -0.99
CA TYR A 11 -10.84 15.64 -0.76
C TYR A 11 -10.82 15.19 0.71
N HIS A 12 -9.66 14.97 1.30
CA HIS A 12 -9.51 14.62 2.72
C HIS A 12 -10.01 15.73 3.65
N ALA A 13 -9.83 16.99 3.30
CA ALA A 13 -10.36 18.11 4.07
C ALA A 13 -11.90 18.17 4.06
N GLN A 14 -12.53 17.80 2.95
CA GLN A 14 -14.00 17.76 2.81
C GLN A 14 -14.63 16.55 3.52
N LEU A 15 -13.93 15.43 3.61
CA LEU A 15 -14.38 14.20 4.28
C LEU A 15 -14.23 14.31 5.81
N SER A 16 -15.00 15.18 6.44
CA SER A 16 -14.79 15.54 7.85
C SER A 16 -15.16 14.45 8.86
N THR A 17 -16.12 13.56 8.60
CA THR A 17 -16.61 12.64 9.66
C THR A 17 -16.93 11.22 9.23
N ASN A 18 -17.17 10.93 7.95
CA ASN A 18 -17.68 9.64 7.48
C ASN A 18 -16.68 8.78 6.69
N TYR A 19 -15.43 9.21 6.56
CA TYR A 19 -14.42 8.39 5.93
C TYR A 19 -14.04 7.24 6.86
N PRO A 20 -14.31 5.98 6.50
CA PRO A 20 -14.08 4.85 7.39
C PRO A 20 -12.60 4.64 7.69
N GLY A 21 -11.70 4.98 6.75
CA GLY A 21 -10.25 4.88 6.91
C GLY A 21 -9.79 3.51 7.39
N ASN A 22 -10.36 2.44 6.84
CA ASN A 22 -10.13 1.07 7.30
C ASN A 22 -9.91 0.09 6.15
N SER A 23 -9.18 0.53 5.12
CA SER A 23 -8.80 -0.29 3.96
C SER A 23 -7.87 -1.45 4.35
N LEU A 24 -7.12 -1.31 5.43
CA LEU A 24 -6.24 -2.33 5.96
C LEU A 24 -7.00 -3.55 6.51
N LYS A 25 -8.14 -3.36 7.16
CA LYS A 25 -8.86 -4.44 7.86
C LYS A 25 -9.07 -5.72 7.04
N PRO A 26 -9.59 -5.68 5.80
CA PRO A 26 -9.78 -6.90 5.00
C PRO A 26 -8.46 -7.55 4.55
N GLN A 27 -7.34 -6.85 4.67
CA GLN A 27 -6.02 -7.32 4.27
C GLN A 27 -5.13 -7.69 5.47
N LEU A 28 -5.54 -7.32 6.68
CA LEU A 28 -4.72 -7.36 7.89
C LEU A 28 -4.10 -8.74 8.15
N HIS A 29 -4.88 -9.81 8.01
CA HIS A 29 -4.40 -11.18 8.22
C HIS A 29 -3.23 -11.55 7.29
N HIS A 30 -3.25 -11.15 6.02
CA HIS A 30 -2.14 -11.40 5.09
C HIS A 30 -0.86 -10.69 5.54
N ILE A 31 -0.98 -9.45 6.01
CA ILE A 31 0.17 -8.66 6.44
C ILE A 31 0.70 -9.20 7.78
N VAL A 32 -0.18 -9.59 8.70
CA VAL A 32 0.20 -10.24 9.96
C VAL A 32 0.99 -11.54 9.71
N ASP A 33 0.55 -12.35 8.76
CA ASP A 33 1.27 -13.58 8.40
C ASP A 33 2.66 -13.24 7.83
N LEU A 34 2.75 -12.27 6.90
CA LEU A 34 4.02 -11.80 6.36
C LEU A 34 4.97 -11.27 7.44
N VAL A 35 4.47 -10.47 8.38
CA VAL A 35 5.26 -9.94 9.50
C VAL A 35 5.84 -11.08 10.35
N LYS A 36 5.03 -12.08 10.67
CA LYS A 36 5.46 -13.25 11.46
C LYS A 36 6.48 -14.10 10.71
N ASP A 37 6.17 -14.47 9.46
CA ASP A 37 7.00 -15.36 8.66
C ASP A 37 8.37 -14.76 8.37
N THR A 38 8.41 -13.45 8.09
CA THR A 38 9.66 -12.73 7.81
C THR A 38 10.33 -12.16 9.06
N LYS A 39 9.74 -12.33 10.25
CA LYS A 39 10.21 -11.73 11.52
C LYS A 39 10.50 -10.24 11.35
N SER A 40 9.54 -9.52 10.79
CA SER A 40 9.67 -8.09 10.52
C SER A 40 9.47 -7.27 11.79
N GLU A 41 10.39 -6.33 12.03
CA GLU A 41 10.39 -5.44 13.19
C GLU A 41 10.08 -3.99 12.79
N THR A 42 10.25 -3.64 11.52
CA THR A 42 10.00 -2.30 10.99
C THR A 42 9.05 -2.35 9.81
N LEU A 43 7.98 -1.55 9.86
CA LEU A 43 6.95 -1.49 8.83
C LEU A 43 6.71 -0.05 8.36
N LEU A 44 6.29 0.08 7.10
CA LEU A 44 5.76 1.32 6.53
C LEU A 44 4.37 1.07 5.96
N ASP A 45 3.38 1.85 6.42
CA ASP A 45 2.08 1.98 5.76
C ASP A 45 2.15 3.12 4.73
N TYR A 46 2.24 2.76 3.46
CA TYR A 46 2.37 3.69 2.34
C TYR A 46 0.99 4.07 1.80
N GLY A 47 0.52 5.25 2.12
CA GLY A 47 -0.84 5.73 1.86
C GLY A 47 -1.77 5.47 3.05
N CYS A 48 -1.31 5.78 4.27
CA CYS A 48 -2.03 5.51 5.51
C CYS A 48 -3.30 6.36 5.72
N GLY A 49 -3.56 7.33 4.83
CA GLY A 49 -4.63 8.30 5.01
C GLY A 49 -4.48 9.05 6.34
N LYS A 50 -5.58 9.25 7.05
CA LYS A 50 -5.60 9.92 8.36
C LYS A 50 -5.09 9.06 9.54
N GLY A 51 -4.49 7.91 9.29
CA GLY A 51 -3.97 7.01 10.33
C GLY A 51 -5.04 6.41 11.25
N LEU A 52 -6.33 6.47 10.87
CA LEU A 52 -7.44 5.95 11.68
C LEU A 52 -7.33 4.45 11.94
N GLN A 53 -6.66 3.72 11.06
CA GLN A 53 -6.37 2.29 11.18
C GLN A 53 -5.62 1.97 12.49
N TYR A 54 -4.84 2.92 13.01
CA TYR A 54 -4.03 2.77 14.22
C TYR A 54 -4.62 3.53 15.41
N THR A 55 -5.07 4.76 15.20
CA THR A 55 -5.60 5.58 16.30
C THR A 55 -6.98 5.11 16.77
N LYS A 56 -7.85 4.71 15.84
CA LYS A 56 -9.22 4.26 16.13
C LYS A 56 -9.37 2.75 16.19
N TRP A 57 -8.82 2.04 15.20
CA TRP A 57 -9.05 0.61 14.99
C TRP A 57 -7.98 -0.27 15.62
N LYS A 58 -6.84 0.30 16.06
CA LYS A 58 -5.77 -0.39 16.79
C LYS A 58 -5.13 -1.58 16.05
N HIS A 59 -5.14 -1.59 14.71
CA HIS A 59 -4.59 -2.71 13.94
C HIS A 59 -3.10 -2.99 14.17
N HIS A 60 -2.34 -2.02 14.70
CA HIS A 60 -0.96 -2.24 15.12
C HIS A 60 -0.82 -3.28 16.25
N GLU A 61 -1.88 -3.50 17.05
CA GLU A 61 -1.87 -4.54 18.10
C GLU A 61 -1.84 -5.95 17.49
N GLU A 62 -2.55 -6.16 16.37
CA GLU A 62 -2.52 -7.43 15.63
C GLU A 62 -1.23 -7.59 14.81
N LEU A 63 -0.69 -6.50 14.27
CA LEU A 63 0.60 -6.50 13.57
C LEU A 63 1.77 -6.79 14.51
N GLY A 64 1.63 -6.50 15.81
CA GLY A 64 2.69 -6.63 16.80
C GLY A 64 3.72 -5.49 16.76
N VAL A 65 3.57 -4.54 15.83
CA VAL A 65 4.46 -3.40 15.65
C VAL A 65 3.67 -2.19 15.14
N MET A 66 4.01 -1.00 15.64
CA MET A 66 3.45 0.25 15.10
C MET A 66 4.23 0.64 13.84
N PRO A 67 3.58 0.69 12.66
CA PRO A 67 4.27 1.08 11.43
C PRO A 67 4.60 2.58 11.42
N SER A 68 5.62 2.94 10.65
CA SER A 68 5.78 4.31 10.17
C SER A 68 4.64 4.62 9.21
N LEU A 69 4.14 5.87 9.24
CA LEU A 69 3.00 6.30 8.46
C LEU A 69 3.41 7.30 7.39
N TYR A 70 2.92 7.12 6.18
CA TYR A 70 3.14 8.05 5.08
C TYR A 70 1.88 8.24 4.25
N ASP A 71 1.50 9.49 4.04
CA ASP A 71 0.46 9.89 3.08
C ASP A 71 0.71 11.34 2.63
N PRO A 72 1.05 11.59 1.35
CA PRO A 72 1.39 12.93 0.87
C PRO A 72 0.21 13.92 0.89
N ALA A 73 -1.01 13.42 1.06
CA ALA A 73 -2.22 14.23 1.14
C ALA A 73 -2.65 14.56 2.58
N VAL A 74 -1.92 14.05 3.59
CA VAL A 74 -2.22 14.28 5.01
C VAL A 74 -1.04 14.98 5.67
N PRO A 75 -1.17 16.25 6.12
CA PRO A 75 -0.05 17.05 6.62
C PRO A 75 0.78 16.40 7.72
N GLU A 76 0.13 15.61 8.60
CA GLU A 76 0.81 14.92 9.70
C GLU A 76 1.72 13.78 9.23
N TYR A 77 1.53 13.28 7.98
CA TYR A 77 2.20 12.11 7.42
C TYR A 77 2.81 12.40 6.04
N GLU A 78 2.93 13.67 5.62
CA GLU A 78 3.36 14.03 4.25
C GLU A 78 4.86 13.83 3.99
N GLU A 79 5.65 13.67 5.04
CA GLU A 79 7.08 13.38 4.90
C GLU A 79 7.31 11.87 4.77
N LEU A 80 7.85 11.45 3.61
CA LEU A 80 8.18 10.04 3.38
C LEU A 80 9.35 9.63 4.27
N PRO A 81 9.13 8.69 5.23
CA PRO A 81 10.19 8.27 6.14
C PRO A 81 11.37 7.64 5.41
N SER A 82 12.58 7.89 5.89
CA SER A 82 13.78 7.23 5.39
C SER A 82 13.76 5.75 5.81
N GLY A 83 13.95 4.84 4.83
CA GLY A 83 14.10 3.39 5.10
C GLY A 83 15.52 3.03 5.52
N PRO A 84 15.85 1.73 5.51
CA PRO A 84 14.99 0.66 5.02
C PRO A 84 13.92 0.23 6.03
N PHE A 85 12.88 -0.46 5.51
CA PHE A 85 11.85 -1.13 6.31
C PHE A 85 11.83 -2.62 5.98
N ASP A 86 11.66 -3.46 6.99
CA ASP A 86 11.47 -4.90 6.78
C ASP A 86 10.27 -5.19 5.89
N GLY A 87 9.15 -4.53 6.15
CA GLY A 87 7.95 -4.66 5.33
C GLY A 87 7.32 -3.32 4.95
N ILE A 88 6.83 -3.23 3.72
CA ILE A 88 6.02 -2.10 3.26
C ILE A 88 4.69 -2.65 2.75
N TYR A 89 3.60 -2.04 3.17
CA TYR A 89 2.29 -2.35 2.62
C TYR A 89 1.55 -1.09 2.20
N SER A 90 0.68 -1.28 1.21
CA SER A 90 -0.15 -0.21 0.66
C SER A 90 -1.51 -0.78 0.29
N THR A 91 -2.57 -0.21 0.84
CA THR A 91 -3.92 -0.73 0.70
C THR A 91 -4.87 0.36 0.23
N ASP A 92 -5.43 0.19 -0.97
CA ASP A 92 -6.38 1.14 -1.57
C ASP A 92 -5.69 2.49 -1.90
N VAL A 93 -4.53 2.43 -2.57
CA VAL A 93 -3.69 3.59 -2.87
C VAL A 93 -3.23 3.64 -4.32
N MET A 94 -2.75 2.54 -4.88
CA MET A 94 -2.11 2.55 -6.21
C MET A 94 -3.07 2.99 -7.32
N GLU A 95 -4.35 2.65 -7.23
CA GLU A 95 -5.40 3.08 -8.14
C GLU A 95 -5.71 4.58 -8.08
N HIS A 96 -5.31 5.24 -7.01
CA HIS A 96 -5.45 6.69 -6.81
C HIS A 96 -4.30 7.50 -7.41
N ILE A 97 -3.25 6.84 -7.89
CA ILE A 97 -2.06 7.49 -8.43
C ILE A 97 -2.17 7.56 -9.95
N PRO A 98 -2.04 8.75 -10.58
CA PRO A 98 -1.99 8.85 -12.04
C PRO A 98 -0.88 7.98 -12.62
N ARG A 99 -1.17 7.33 -13.75
CA ARG A 99 -0.31 6.30 -14.35
C ARG A 99 1.14 6.76 -14.57
N GLU A 100 1.33 8.01 -14.95
CA GLU A 100 2.64 8.62 -15.18
C GLU A 100 3.50 8.74 -13.92
N HIS A 101 2.90 8.73 -12.72
CA HIS A 101 3.60 8.82 -11.44
C HIS A 101 3.91 7.45 -10.81
N LEU A 102 3.27 6.36 -11.27
CA LEU A 102 3.51 5.01 -10.75
C LEU A 102 4.99 4.60 -10.74
N PRO A 103 5.82 4.91 -11.78
CA PRO A 103 7.23 4.59 -11.77
C PRO A 103 8.00 5.16 -10.57
N GLU A 104 7.74 6.41 -10.23
CA GLU A 104 8.35 7.08 -9.07
C GLU A 104 7.89 6.41 -7.76
N ILE A 105 6.59 6.14 -7.65
CA ILE A 105 6.01 5.52 -6.44
C ILE A 105 6.57 4.12 -6.22
N PHE A 106 6.63 3.28 -7.26
CA PHE A 106 7.23 1.95 -7.13
C PHE A 106 8.72 2.02 -6.77
N ASN A 107 9.49 2.95 -7.34
CA ASN A 107 10.87 3.18 -6.93
C ASN A 107 10.95 3.58 -5.45
N ASN A 108 10.07 4.46 -4.98
CA ASN A 108 10.02 4.88 -3.58
C ASN A 108 9.74 3.70 -2.64
N ILE A 109 8.80 2.83 -2.97
CA ILE A 109 8.46 1.64 -2.19
C ILE A 109 9.62 0.64 -2.21
N PHE A 110 10.04 0.18 -3.39
CA PHE A 110 10.99 -0.92 -3.51
C PHE A 110 12.43 -0.56 -3.13
N SER A 111 12.82 0.71 -3.20
CA SER A 111 14.13 1.16 -2.69
C SER A 111 14.23 1.14 -1.17
N ARG A 112 13.09 1.11 -0.48
CA ARG A 112 12.99 1.13 0.99
C ARG A 112 12.58 -0.20 1.60
N ALA A 113 12.17 -1.18 0.79
CA ALA A 113 11.75 -2.49 1.27
C ALA A 113 12.94 -3.45 1.34
N ASP A 114 13.09 -4.14 2.48
CA ASP A 114 14.14 -5.15 2.66
C ASP A 114 13.62 -6.59 2.52
N LYS A 115 12.47 -6.93 3.11
CA LYS A 115 11.97 -8.31 3.12
C LYS A 115 10.73 -8.49 2.27
N PHE A 116 9.66 -7.70 2.52
CA PHE A 116 8.42 -7.85 1.76
C PHE A 116 7.75 -6.54 1.36
N VAL A 117 6.94 -6.62 0.30
CA VAL A 117 5.96 -5.61 -0.09
C VAL A 117 4.60 -6.27 -0.26
N PHE A 118 3.54 -5.67 0.29
CA PHE A 118 2.16 -6.08 0.10
C PHE A 118 1.34 -4.94 -0.51
N LEU A 119 0.71 -5.19 -1.66
CA LEU A 119 -0.13 -4.23 -2.36
C LEU A 119 -1.56 -4.77 -2.50
N ALA A 120 -2.54 -4.04 -1.96
CA ALA A 120 -3.95 -4.29 -2.23
C ALA A 120 -4.53 -3.17 -3.09
N ILE A 121 -5.02 -3.51 -4.29
CA ILE A 121 -5.35 -2.57 -5.36
C ILE A 121 -6.77 -2.80 -5.85
N CYS A 122 -7.57 -1.75 -5.93
CA CYS A 122 -8.92 -1.81 -6.49
C CYS A 122 -8.88 -1.73 -8.03
N THR A 123 -9.60 -2.65 -8.69
CA THR A 123 -9.66 -2.75 -10.16
C THR A 123 -10.98 -2.28 -10.74
N LYS A 124 -11.71 -1.42 -10.04
CA LYS A 124 -12.94 -0.79 -10.52
C LYS A 124 -12.92 0.72 -10.24
N PRO A 125 -13.69 1.52 -11.01
CA PRO A 125 -13.84 2.93 -10.70
C PRO A 125 -14.36 3.15 -9.27
N ALA A 126 -13.92 4.22 -8.64
CA ALA A 126 -14.46 4.67 -7.36
C ALA A 126 -15.90 5.17 -7.51
N ILE A 127 -16.66 5.11 -6.43
CA ILE A 127 -17.93 5.83 -6.34
C ILE A 127 -17.68 7.33 -6.19
N ALA A 128 -16.57 7.69 -5.53
CA ALA A 128 -16.19 9.06 -5.25
C ALA A 128 -15.54 9.74 -6.46
N THR A 129 -15.72 11.06 -6.54
CA THR A 129 -15.04 11.96 -7.48
C THR A 129 -14.16 12.93 -6.70
N LEU A 130 -13.05 13.32 -7.31
CA LEU A 130 -12.18 14.37 -6.81
C LEU A 130 -12.84 15.74 -6.98
N PRO A 131 -12.38 16.79 -6.28
CA PRO A 131 -12.88 18.17 -6.47
C PRO A 131 -12.80 18.66 -7.92
N SER A 132 -11.86 18.15 -8.72
CA SER A 132 -11.75 18.42 -10.16
C SER A 132 -12.86 17.80 -11.01
N GLY A 133 -13.69 16.89 -10.45
CA GLY A 133 -14.71 16.12 -11.14
C GLY A 133 -14.25 14.79 -11.72
N GLU A 134 -12.96 14.48 -11.63
CA GLU A 134 -12.39 13.21 -12.08
C GLU A 134 -12.71 12.08 -11.08
N ASN A 135 -12.73 10.83 -11.57
CA ASN A 135 -12.91 9.68 -10.70
C ASN A 135 -11.74 9.57 -9.72
N ALA A 136 -12.02 9.29 -8.43
CA ALA A 136 -10.97 9.16 -7.44
C ALA A 136 -10.02 7.97 -7.72
N HIS A 137 -10.42 6.94 -8.45
CA HIS A 137 -9.50 5.95 -9.00
C HIS A 137 -9.04 6.41 -10.39
N CYS A 138 -7.89 7.09 -10.45
CA CYS A 138 -7.34 7.60 -11.72
C CYS A 138 -6.68 6.50 -12.57
N THR A 139 -6.26 5.38 -11.96
CA THR A 139 -5.62 4.25 -12.64
C THR A 139 -6.36 2.95 -12.35
N VAL A 140 -7.34 2.63 -13.19
CA VAL A 140 -8.12 1.39 -13.10
C VAL A 140 -7.61 0.41 -14.14
N GLU A 141 -6.85 -0.60 -13.71
CA GLU A 141 -6.12 -1.51 -14.58
C GLU A 141 -6.30 -2.98 -14.17
N SER A 142 -5.93 -3.91 -15.07
CA SER A 142 -5.97 -5.34 -14.81
C SER A 142 -4.85 -5.80 -13.86
N ILE A 143 -4.97 -7.01 -13.33
CA ILE A 143 -3.90 -7.61 -12.51
C ILE A 143 -2.62 -7.77 -13.32
N GLU A 144 -2.70 -8.08 -14.61
CA GLU A 144 -1.55 -8.26 -15.50
C GLU A 144 -0.75 -6.96 -15.64
N PHE A 145 -1.45 -5.82 -15.74
CA PHE A 145 -0.80 -4.51 -15.73
C PHE A 145 -0.04 -4.29 -14.42
N TRP A 146 -0.67 -4.51 -13.28
CA TRP A 146 -0.05 -4.32 -11.96
C TRP A 146 1.13 -5.26 -11.74
N LYS A 147 1.02 -6.53 -12.14
CA LYS A 147 2.13 -7.48 -12.12
C LYS A 147 3.31 -6.99 -12.95
N THR A 148 3.09 -6.60 -14.19
CA THR A 148 4.14 -6.09 -15.07
C THR A 148 4.82 -4.84 -14.49
N MET A 149 4.03 -3.94 -13.91
CA MET A 149 4.57 -2.76 -13.25
C MET A 149 5.45 -3.13 -12.04
N VAL A 150 4.96 -4.01 -11.18
CA VAL A 150 5.72 -4.45 -10.00
C VAL A 150 6.99 -5.22 -10.41
N GLU A 151 6.90 -6.18 -11.34
CA GLU A 151 8.05 -6.95 -11.85
C GLU A 151 9.20 -6.07 -12.36
N LYS A 152 8.85 -4.91 -12.93
CA LYS A 152 9.84 -3.96 -13.43
C LYS A 152 10.65 -3.29 -12.31
N TYR A 153 10.07 -3.09 -11.13
CA TYR A 153 10.66 -2.32 -10.04
C TYR A 153 11.05 -3.16 -8.82
N ALA A 154 10.39 -4.31 -8.62
CA ALA A 154 10.66 -5.18 -7.47
C ALA A 154 12.04 -5.83 -7.57
N PRO A 155 12.95 -5.59 -6.62
CA PRO A 155 14.19 -6.35 -6.55
C PRO A 155 13.89 -7.82 -6.28
N LYS A 156 14.70 -8.72 -6.85
CA LYS A 156 14.54 -10.16 -6.61
C LYS A 156 14.62 -10.57 -5.14
N ARG A 157 15.27 -9.74 -4.30
CA ARG A 157 15.41 -9.96 -2.86
C ARG A 157 14.15 -9.61 -2.05
N VAL A 158 13.15 -8.97 -2.66
CA VAL A 158 11.93 -8.54 -1.97
C VAL A 158 10.77 -9.42 -2.37
N TYR A 159 10.20 -10.10 -1.40
CA TYR A 159 8.99 -10.90 -1.56
C TYR A 159 7.77 -10.00 -1.75
N THR A 160 7.05 -10.16 -2.84
CA THR A 160 5.98 -9.20 -3.16
C THR A 160 4.65 -9.88 -3.39
N HIS A 161 3.64 -9.44 -2.64
CA HIS A 161 2.26 -9.83 -2.79
C HIS A 161 1.45 -8.74 -3.46
N ILE A 162 0.68 -9.12 -4.48
CA ILE A 162 -0.29 -8.23 -5.14
C ILE A 162 -1.67 -8.88 -4.99
N LYS A 163 -2.57 -8.17 -4.36
CA LYS A 163 -3.98 -8.55 -4.27
C LYS A 163 -4.84 -7.51 -4.98
N THR A 164 -5.62 -7.95 -5.95
CA THR A 164 -6.62 -7.08 -6.59
C THR A 164 -8.02 -7.45 -6.11
N TYR A 165 -8.91 -6.47 -6.10
CA TYR A 165 -10.32 -6.63 -5.76
C TYR A 165 -11.20 -5.66 -6.58
N GLY A 166 -12.49 -5.88 -6.56
CA GLY A 166 -13.43 -5.08 -7.33
C GLY A 166 -13.96 -5.82 -8.55
N THR A 167 -13.49 -5.51 -9.76
CA THR A 167 -13.90 -6.21 -10.98
C THR A 167 -13.23 -7.59 -11.07
N CYS A 168 -11.98 -7.68 -10.64
CA CYS A 168 -11.21 -8.93 -10.62
C CYS A 168 -10.65 -9.13 -9.21
N ASN A 169 -10.98 -10.27 -8.61
CA ASN A 169 -10.39 -10.68 -7.34
C ASN A 169 -9.27 -11.68 -7.65
N ASN A 170 -8.03 -11.22 -7.57
CA ASN A 170 -6.86 -12.02 -7.86
C ASN A 170 -5.78 -11.83 -6.79
N TYR A 171 -4.96 -12.87 -6.63
CA TYR A 171 -3.82 -12.86 -5.74
C TYR A 171 -2.60 -13.37 -6.51
N SER A 172 -1.52 -12.65 -6.46
CA SER A 172 -0.27 -13.01 -7.13
C SER A 172 0.92 -12.76 -6.22
N ILE A 173 1.86 -13.68 -6.25
CA ILE A 173 3.10 -13.60 -5.50
C ILE A 173 4.26 -13.52 -6.49
N LEU A 174 5.19 -12.63 -6.22
CA LEU A 174 6.45 -12.50 -6.95
C LEU A 174 7.60 -12.84 -6.01
N ASN A 175 8.63 -13.47 -6.57
CA ASN A 175 9.82 -13.91 -5.81
C ASN A 175 9.47 -14.94 -4.70
N GLU A 176 8.56 -15.87 -4.98
CA GLU A 176 8.09 -16.91 -4.05
C GLU A 176 9.23 -17.81 -3.55
N GLU A 177 10.29 -17.95 -4.33
CA GLU A 177 11.51 -18.70 -3.96
C GLU A 177 12.13 -18.17 -2.67
N LEU A 178 12.11 -16.86 -2.45
CA LEU A 178 12.63 -16.23 -1.22
C LEU A 178 11.79 -16.59 0.02
N TYR A 179 10.47 -16.69 -0.15
CA TYR A 179 9.60 -17.10 0.93
C TYR A 179 9.91 -18.54 1.38
N LEU A 180 10.14 -19.43 0.43
CA LEU A 180 10.53 -20.80 0.72
C LEU A 180 11.89 -20.87 1.43
N GLU A 181 12.88 -20.06 1.03
CA GLU A 181 14.17 -19.96 1.72
C GLU A 181 14.01 -19.46 3.17
N TRP A 182 13.22 -18.42 3.39
CA TRP A 182 12.93 -17.93 4.74
C TRP A 182 12.17 -18.96 5.58
N TYR A 183 11.13 -19.57 5.01
CA TYR A 183 10.36 -20.61 5.70
C TYR A 183 11.24 -21.80 6.10
N LEU A 184 12.07 -22.30 5.18
CA LEU A 184 12.96 -23.42 5.45
C LEU A 184 14.09 -23.05 6.44
N SER A 185 14.49 -21.80 6.53
CA SER A 185 15.48 -21.34 7.51
C SER A 185 14.99 -21.32 8.96
N GLN A 186 13.69 -21.58 9.20
CA GLN A 186 13.09 -21.65 10.52
C GLN A 186 13.23 -23.05 11.17
N PHE A 187 13.58 -24.07 10.38
CA PHE A 187 13.76 -25.47 10.79
C PHE A 187 15.19 -25.90 10.69
#